data_62094ed031c2c312bb1aa42078ee787d
#
_entry.id   62094ed031c2c312bb1aa42078ee787d
#
_cell.length_a   1.000
_cell.length_b   1.000
_cell.length_c   1.000
_cell.angle_alpha   90.00
_cell.angle_beta   90.00
_cell.angle_gamma   90.00
#
_symmetry.space_group_name_H-M   'P 1'
#
loop_
_entity.id
_entity.type
_entity.pdbx_description
1 polymer ?
#
loop_
_entity_poly.entity_id
_entity_poly.type
_entity_poly.pdbx_seq_one_letter_code
_entity_poly.pdbx_strand_id
1 'polypeptide(L)'
;MVETKLMEEQRWGPVWFIPGQNKGRYPYCHSLYIEGAGILIDPASDRERLIQLRKEHGVNAVWLSHWHEDHLMHLDLFDDLPLWISEKDTPAISSVETFLDCYGIEYHGYRKYWRQLLEEEFHFKPRKPTKFLQGGQTIDLSTVTVEVISTPGHTPGNLAFFFREPKVLFMGDYDLAKFGPWYGDRYSSIEETIDSINLLRKIPANVFLAGHETGIFRGNPGKRWDDYLNVIFDRENRLLQFLNQPRTMEEIVEACIVYGRPREPKAFFELGERGLMKKHLERLTKAEKVFQEGNKYIKNAAIQKGKLIPNPTTTDHK
;
A
#
# COMPACT_ATOMS: atom_id res chain seq x y z
N MET A 1 19.07 20.70 -17.71
CA MET A 1 18.23 19.48 -17.56
C MET A 1 19.05 18.53 -16.69
N VAL A 2 18.58 18.23 -15.49
CA VAL A 2 19.23 17.22 -14.64
C VAL A 2 18.80 15.88 -15.24
N GLU A 3 19.72 15.14 -15.85
CA GLU A 3 19.49 13.75 -16.23
C GLU A 3 19.05 12.98 -15.02
N THR A 4 17.79 12.61 -15.00
CA THR A 4 17.27 11.73 -13.95
C THR A 4 17.85 10.35 -14.22
N LYS A 5 18.93 10.02 -13.51
CA LYS A 5 19.56 8.68 -13.60
C LYS A 5 18.43 7.65 -13.40
N LEU A 6 18.19 6.84 -14.43
CA LEU A 6 17.23 5.75 -14.39
C LEU A 6 17.67 4.79 -13.27
N MET A 7 16.71 4.28 -12.52
CA MET A 7 16.98 3.23 -11.55
C MET A 7 17.31 1.95 -12.33
N GLU A 8 18.39 1.28 -11.97
CA GLU A 8 18.86 0.07 -12.67
C GLU A 8 18.26 -1.18 -12.02
N GLU A 9 18.04 -2.22 -12.81
CA GLU A 9 17.70 -3.54 -12.30
C GLU A 9 18.79 -4.04 -11.35
N GLN A 10 18.39 -4.69 -10.28
CA GLN A 10 19.31 -5.28 -9.31
C GLN A 10 18.89 -6.69 -8.97
N ARG A 11 19.87 -7.52 -8.57
CA ARG A 11 19.65 -8.94 -8.31
C ARG A 11 20.32 -9.37 -7.02
N TRP A 12 19.64 -10.22 -6.28
CA TRP A 12 20.14 -10.90 -5.09
C TRP A 12 19.86 -12.40 -5.23
N GLY A 13 20.84 -13.13 -5.79
CA GLY A 13 20.60 -14.49 -6.22
C GLY A 13 19.49 -14.54 -7.27
N PRO A 14 18.46 -15.37 -7.11
CA PRO A 14 17.37 -15.49 -8.08
C PRO A 14 16.33 -14.33 -7.98
N VAL A 15 16.42 -13.47 -7.00
CA VAL A 15 15.47 -12.36 -6.80
C VAL A 15 15.93 -11.14 -7.58
N TRP A 16 15.16 -10.76 -8.60
CA TRP A 16 15.39 -9.59 -9.42
C TRP A 16 14.44 -8.48 -9.05
N PHE A 17 14.96 -7.29 -8.90
CA PHE A 17 14.19 -6.06 -8.74
C PHE A 17 14.14 -5.35 -10.10
N ILE A 18 12.94 -5.16 -10.61
CA ILE A 18 12.67 -4.50 -11.89
C ILE A 18 12.07 -3.13 -11.59
N PRO A 19 12.81 -2.04 -11.81
CA PRO A 19 12.34 -0.72 -11.46
C PRO A 19 11.15 -0.29 -12.32
N GLY A 20 10.17 0.32 -11.66
CA GLY A 20 9.04 0.96 -12.33
C GLY A 20 9.43 2.25 -13.02
N GLN A 21 8.67 2.63 -14.04
CA GLN A 21 8.77 3.93 -14.67
C GLN A 21 8.63 5.03 -13.62
N ASN A 22 9.12 6.23 -13.91
CA ASN A 22 9.09 7.37 -12.99
C ASN A 22 9.57 7.05 -11.56
N LYS A 23 10.55 6.14 -11.42
CA LYS A 23 11.08 5.64 -10.14
C LYS A 23 10.01 4.96 -9.28
N GLY A 24 9.10 4.23 -9.89
CA GLY A 24 8.02 3.55 -9.21
C GLY A 24 7.03 4.48 -8.50
N ARG A 25 6.96 5.74 -8.87
CA ARG A 25 5.92 6.64 -8.34
C ARG A 25 4.60 6.35 -9.01
N TYR A 26 3.54 6.35 -8.21
CA TYR A 26 2.19 6.20 -8.74
C TYR A 26 1.99 6.98 -10.06
N PRO A 27 1.43 6.37 -11.10
CA PRO A 27 0.72 5.08 -11.14
C PRO A 27 1.58 3.85 -11.40
N TYR A 28 2.90 3.94 -11.29
CA TYR A 28 3.83 2.83 -11.50
C TYR A 28 4.32 2.26 -10.17
N CYS A 29 4.63 0.96 -10.13
CA CYS A 29 5.35 0.35 -9.03
C CYS A 29 6.58 -0.42 -9.52
N HIS A 30 7.41 -0.91 -8.62
CA HIS A 30 8.50 -1.83 -8.90
C HIS A 30 7.99 -3.27 -8.91
N SER A 31 8.45 -4.08 -9.85
CA SER A 31 8.13 -5.51 -9.90
C SER A 31 9.28 -6.35 -9.39
N LEU A 32 8.99 -7.57 -8.91
CA LEU A 32 10.02 -8.57 -8.69
C LEU A 32 9.86 -9.74 -9.66
N TYR A 33 10.99 -10.32 -10.06
CA TYR A 33 11.00 -11.56 -10.81
C TYR A 33 11.90 -12.59 -10.10
N ILE A 34 11.44 -13.82 -10.00
CA ILE A 34 12.17 -14.93 -9.38
C ILE A 34 12.69 -15.86 -10.47
N GLU A 35 13.97 -15.72 -10.78
CA GLU A 35 14.65 -16.50 -11.81
C GLU A 35 14.63 -17.99 -11.47
N GLY A 36 14.49 -18.80 -12.50
CA GLY A 36 14.39 -20.26 -12.41
C GLY A 36 12.99 -20.75 -12.02
N ALA A 37 12.29 -20.06 -11.13
CA ALA A 37 10.89 -20.35 -10.81
C ALA A 37 9.93 -19.70 -11.83
N GLY A 38 10.33 -18.61 -12.46
CA GLY A 38 9.48 -17.87 -13.39
C GLY A 38 8.31 -17.18 -12.69
N ILE A 39 8.47 -16.76 -11.44
CA ILE A 39 7.43 -16.02 -10.70
C ILE A 39 7.63 -14.53 -10.91
N LEU A 40 6.58 -13.84 -11.36
CA LEU A 40 6.55 -12.39 -11.46
C LEU A 40 5.63 -11.84 -10.34
N ILE A 41 6.14 -10.90 -9.54
CA ILE A 41 5.39 -10.27 -8.46
C ILE A 41 5.09 -8.83 -8.84
N ASP A 42 3.82 -8.43 -8.73
CA ASP A 42 3.30 -7.09 -9.00
C ASP A 42 3.71 -6.58 -10.41
N PRO A 43 3.06 -7.05 -11.48
CA PRO A 43 3.43 -6.77 -12.86
C PRO A 43 3.05 -5.34 -13.29
N ALA A 44 3.74 -4.32 -12.76
CA ALA A 44 3.40 -2.92 -13.03
C ALA A 44 4.61 -1.99 -13.22
N SER A 45 5.82 -2.56 -13.39
CA SER A 45 7.04 -1.75 -13.48
C SER A 45 7.18 -1.02 -14.83
N ASP A 46 7.58 -1.73 -15.85
CA ASP A 46 7.75 -1.21 -17.22
C ASP A 46 7.21 -2.24 -18.22
N ARG A 47 6.24 -1.82 -19.03
CA ARG A 47 5.51 -2.72 -19.93
C ARG A 47 6.44 -3.43 -20.93
N GLU A 48 7.32 -2.68 -21.57
CA GLU A 48 8.23 -3.23 -22.58
C GLU A 48 9.24 -4.19 -21.93
N ARG A 49 9.74 -3.81 -20.76
CA ARG A 49 10.65 -4.67 -20.01
C ARG A 49 9.99 -5.99 -19.56
N LEU A 50 8.72 -5.92 -19.13
CA LEU A 50 7.97 -7.13 -18.74
C LEU A 50 7.70 -8.06 -19.94
N ILE A 51 7.43 -7.50 -21.14
CA ILE A 51 7.31 -8.27 -22.38
C ILE A 51 8.64 -8.98 -22.71
N GLN A 52 9.75 -8.24 -22.64
CA GLN A 52 11.08 -8.83 -22.86
C GLN A 52 11.40 -9.91 -21.84
N LEU A 53 11.15 -9.66 -20.54
CA LEU A 53 11.37 -10.62 -19.47
C LEU A 53 10.63 -11.94 -19.73
N ARG A 54 9.34 -11.84 -20.08
CA ARG A 54 8.52 -13.00 -20.42
C ARG A 54 9.11 -13.80 -21.60
N LYS A 55 9.60 -13.11 -22.62
CA LYS A 55 10.18 -13.73 -23.83
C LYS A 55 11.54 -14.37 -23.56
N GLU A 56 12.39 -13.72 -22.78
CA GLU A 56 13.79 -14.12 -22.58
C GLU A 56 13.97 -15.15 -21.47
N HIS A 57 13.20 -15.01 -20.38
CA HIS A 57 13.35 -15.81 -19.16
C HIS A 57 12.13 -16.68 -18.86
N GLY A 58 10.99 -16.39 -19.48
CA GLY A 58 9.72 -17.05 -19.21
C GLY A 58 9.07 -16.55 -17.91
N VAL A 59 7.74 -16.57 -17.87
CA VAL A 59 6.94 -16.35 -16.66
C VAL A 59 5.96 -17.50 -16.55
N ASN A 60 5.94 -18.17 -15.38
CA ASN A 60 5.11 -19.35 -15.13
C ASN A 60 3.87 -19.02 -14.27
N ALA A 61 3.95 -17.99 -13.42
CA ALA A 61 2.83 -17.51 -12.63
C ALA A 61 3.06 -16.07 -12.21
N VAL A 62 1.96 -15.37 -11.91
CA VAL A 62 1.96 -14.02 -11.35
C VAL A 62 1.47 -14.08 -9.91
N TRP A 63 2.18 -13.42 -9.01
CA TRP A 63 1.76 -13.17 -7.64
C TRP A 63 1.44 -11.69 -7.46
N LEU A 64 0.41 -11.38 -6.70
CA LEU A 64 0.12 -10.00 -6.27
C LEU A 64 0.34 -9.88 -4.76
N SER A 65 1.03 -8.83 -4.37
CA SER A 65 1.18 -8.45 -2.96
C SER A 65 -0.17 -8.01 -2.39
N HIS A 66 -0.95 -7.27 -3.19
CA HIS A 66 -2.30 -6.81 -2.88
C HIS A 66 -3.04 -6.40 -4.18
N TRP A 67 -4.26 -5.85 -4.05
CA TRP A 67 -5.18 -5.66 -5.17
C TRP A 67 -5.14 -4.29 -5.85
N HIS A 68 -4.33 -3.30 -5.41
CA HIS A 68 -4.34 -1.96 -6.02
C HIS A 68 -3.93 -1.96 -7.49
N GLU A 69 -4.50 -1.02 -8.25
CA GLU A 69 -4.38 -0.93 -9.71
C GLU A 69 -2.94 -0.76 -10.18
N ASP A 70 -2.14 -0.04 -9.42
CA ASP A 70 -0.74 0.23 -9.75
C ASP A 70 0.20 -0.95 -9.47
N HIS A 71 -0.30 -2.04 -8.85
CA HIS A 71 0.40 -3.33 -8.75
C HIS A 71 -0.02 -4.34 -9.81
N LEU A 72 -1.13 -4.09 -10.49
CA LEU A 72 -1.67 -4.97 -11.53
C LEU A 72 -1.75 -4.31 -12.92
N MET A 73 -1.15 -3.12 -13.10
CA MET A 73 -1.27 -2.30 -14.31
C MET A 73 -1.01 -3.07 -15.62
N HIS A 74 -0.04 -3.97 -15.63
CA HIS A 74 0.33 -4.76 -16.81
C HIS A 74 0.00 -6.25 -16.68
N LEU A 75 -0.94 -6.59 -15.80
CA LEU A 75 -1.38 -7.97 -15.59
C LEU A 75 -2.04 -8.56 -16.85
N ASP A 76 -2.57 -7.71 -17.74
CA ASP A 76 -3.12 -8.09 -19.04
C ASP A 76 -2.12 -8.82 -19.94
N LEU A 77 -0.82 -8.59 -19.77
CA LEU A 77 0.25 -9.30 -20.49
C LEU A 77 0.37 -10.77 -20.08
N PHE A 78 -0.28 -11.18 -18.98
CA PHE A 78 -0.12 -12.48 -18.33
C PHE A 78 -1.47 -13.16 -18.07
N ASP A 79 -2.53 -12.78 -18.80
CA ASP A 79 -3.90 -13.30 -18.63
C ASP A 79 -4.00 -14.83 -18.84
N ASP A 80 -3.05 -15.43 -19.55
CA ASP A 80 -2.93 -16.88 -19.80
C ASP A 80 -2.20 -17.64 -18.69
N LEU A 81 -1.67 -16.95 -17.67
CA LEU A 81 -0.89 -17.57 -16.61
C LEU A 81 -1.66 -17.68 -15.28
N PRO A 82 -1.23 -18.62 -14.42
CA PRO A 82 -1.75 -18.70 -13.06
C PRO A 82 -1.56 -17.40 -12.29
N LEU A 83 -2.65 -16.90 -11.67
CA LEU A 83 -2.65 -15.73 -10.80
C LEU A 83 -2.82 -16.17 -9.34
N TRP A 84 -1.94 -15.71 -8.46
CA TRP A 84 -1.99 -15.97 -7.03
C TRP A 84 -2.05 -14.66 -6.25
N ILE A 85 -2.98 -14.56 -5.32
CA ILE A 85 -3.20 -13.39 -4.45
C ILE A 85 -3.77 -13.86 -3.12
N SER A 86 -3.82 -13.02 -2.11
CA SER A 86 -4.56 -13.31 -0.88
C SER A 86 -6.05 -13.49 -1.16
N GLU A 87 -6.69 -14.46 -0.50
CA GLU A 87 -8.13 -14.66 -0.59
C GLU A 87 -8.92 -13.40 -0.20
N LYS A 88 -8.42 -12.66 0.80
CA LYS A 88 -9.07 -11.43 1.30
C LYS A 88 -9.10 -10.30 0.27
N ASP A 89 -8.14 -10.27 -0.64
CA ASP A 89 -8.03 -9.24 -1.68
C ASP A 89 -8.70 -9.64 -3.01
N THR A 90 -9.10 -10.90 -3.13
CA THR A 90 -9.78 -11.45 -4.33
C THR A 90 -11.06 -10.69 -4.72
N PRO A 91 -11.93 -10.25 -3.78
CA PRO A 91 -13.14 -9.54 -4.16
C PRO A 91 -12.87 -8.30 -5.03
N ALA A 92 -11.83 -7.54 -4.74
CA ALA A 92 -11.50 -6.32 -5.48
C ALA A 92 -11.20 -6.59 -6.96
N ILE A 93 -10.49 -7.67 -7.29
CA ILE A 93 -10.13 -7.99 -8.68
C ILE A 93 -11.21 -8.75 -9.46
N SER A 94 -12.35 -9.04 -8.83
CA SER A 94 -13.43 -9.84 -9.45
C SER A 94 -14.31 -9.04 -10.42
N SER A 95 -14.42 -7.73 -10.22
CA SER A 95 -15.15 -6.82 -11.12
C SER A 95 -14.76 -5.37 -10.85
N VAL A 96 -14.98 -4.49 -11.83
CA VAL A 96 -14.77 -3.04 -11.65
C VAL A 96 -15.65 -2.50 -10.52
N GLU A 97 -16.89 -2.94 -10.41
CA GLU A 97 -17.81 -2.48 -9.35
C GLU A 97 -17.28 -2.83 -7.96
N THR A 98 -16.85 -4.08 -7.76
CA THR A 98 -16.30 -4.53 -6.48
C THR A 98 -14.99 -3.80 -6.16
N PHE A 99 -14.18 -3.53 -7.18
CA PHE A 99 -12.96 -2.72 -7.05
C PHE A 99 -13.28 -1.33 -6.47
N LEU A 100 -14.24 -0.63 -7.10
CA LEU A 100 -14.68 0.70 -6.65
C LEU A 100 -15.31 0.67 -5.26
N ASP A 101 -16.02 -0.41 -4.92
CA ASP A 101 -16.58 -0.62 -3.58
C ASP A 101 -15.49 -0.84 -2.53
N CYS A 102 -14.42 -1.57 -2.86
CA CYS A 102 -13.26 -1.75 -1.98
C CYS A 102 -12.54 -0.44 -1.71
N TYR A 103 -12.41 0.43 -2.69
CA TYR A 103 -11.93 1.81 -2.48
C TYR A 103 -12.87 2.67 -1.63
N GLY A 104 -14.15 2.28 -1.51
CA GLY A 104 -15.15 3.08 -0.80
C GLY A 104 -15.64 4.29 -1.59
N ILE A 105 -15.60 4.20 -2.94
CA ILE A 105 -16.06 5.28 -3.81
C ILE A 105 -17.60 5.24 -3.89
N GLU A 106 -18.25 6.15 -3.17
CA GLU A 106 -19.72 6.24 -3.11
C GLU A 106 -20.28 7.26 -4.10
N TYR A 107 -19.54 8.33 -4.39
CA TYR A 107 -20.01 9.38 -5.28
C TYR A 107 -19.98 8.95 -6.75
N HIS A 108 -21.14 9.00 -7.42
CA HIS A 108 -21.31 8.50 -8.79
C HIS A 108 -20.33 9.10 -9.82
N GLY A 109 -20.05 10.41 -9.73
CA GLY A 109 -19.11 11.07 -10.63
C GLY A 109 -17.68 10.55 -10.49
N TYR A 110 -17.25 10.24 -9.27
CA TYR A 110 -15.94 9.64 -9.02
C TYR A 110 -15.89 8.19 -9.47
N ARG A 111 -16.97 7.40 -9.29
CA ARG A 111 -17.04 6.03 -9.85
C ARG A 111 -16.85 6.01 -11.35
N LYS A 112 -17.47 6.98 -12.09
CA LYS A 112 -17.28 7.09 -13.54
C LYS A 112 -15.83 7.38 -13.91
N TYR A 113 -15.20 8.34 -13.24
CA TYR A 113 -13.79 8.69 -13.44
C TYR A 113 -12.87 7.49 -13.19
N TRP A 114 -13.01 6.84 -12.04
CA TRP A 114 -12.18 5.71 -11.65
C TRP A 114 -12.40 4.48 -12.54
N ARG A 115 -13.64 4.22 -12.98
CA ARG A 115 -13.91 3.15 -13.95
C ARG A 115 -13.13 3.37 -15.23
N GLN A 116 -13.22 4.57 -15.79
CA GLN A 116 -12.50 4.92 -17.02
C GLN A 116 -10.98 4.76 -16.82
N LEU A 117 -10.44 5.25 -15.72
CA LEU A 117 -9.03 5.14 -15.38
C LEU A 117 -8.58 3.68 -15.29
N LEU A 118 -9.33 2.84 -14.59
CA LEU A 118 -9.04 1.41 -14.43
C LEU A 118 -9.01 0.67 -15.77
N GLU A 119 -10.00 0.94 -16.64
CA GLU A 119 -10.14 0.25 -17.92
C GLU A 119 -9.10 0.74 -18.95
N GLU A 120 -8.88 2.05 -19.04
CA GLU A 120 -8.04 2.66 -20.08
C GLU A 120 -6.56 2.73 -19.73
N GLU A 121 -6.21 3.07 -18.46
CA GLU A 121 -4.81 3.29 -18.06
C GLU A 121 -4.21 2.07 -17.38
N PHE A 122 -4.99 1.38 -16.52
CA PHE A 122 -4.52 0.21 -15.78
C PHE A 122 -4.86 -1.12 -16.44
N HIS A 123 -5.47 -1.12 -17.61
CA HIS A 123 -5.84 -2.31 -18.38
C HIS A 123 -6.63 -3.33 -17.54
N PHE A 124 -7.40 -2.83 -16.58
CA PHE A 124 -8.13 -3.68 -15.64
C PHE A 124 -9.15 -4.55 -16.37
N LYS A 125 -9.11 -5.82 -16.03
CA LYS A 125 -10.13 -6.80 -16.42
C LYS A 125 -10.49 -7.62 -15.19
N PRO A 126 -11.74 -8.05 -15.03
CA PRO A 126 -12.13 -9.00 -13.99
C PRO A 126 -11.27 -10.27 -14.05
N ARG A 127 -10.77 -10.72 -12.88
CA ARG A 127 -9.91 -11.90 -12.81
C ARG A 127 -10.32 -12.81 -11.67
N LYS A 128 -10.02 -14.09 -11.85
CA LYS A 128 -10.20 -15.12 -10.84
C LYS A 128 -8.86 -15.75 -10.53
N PRO A 129 -8.38 -15.68 -9.29
CA PRO A 129 -7.14 -16.34 -8.90
C PRO A 129 -7.22 -17.84 -9.10
N THR A 130 -6.10 -18.44 -9.45
CA THR A 130 -5.96 -19.90 -9.55
C THR A 130 -5.51 -20.52 -8.23
N LYS A 131 -4.91 -19.73 -7.34
CA LYS A 131 -4.45 -20.15 -6.01
C LYS A 131 -4.42 -18.98 -5.05
N PHE A 132 -4.57 -19.26 -3.75
CA PHE A 132 -4.45 -18.26 -2.70
C PHE A 132 -3.09 -18.33 -2.02
N LEU A 133 -2.49 -17.15 -1.80
CA LEU A 133 -1.35 -16.97 -0.93
C LEU A 133 -1.84 -16.66 0.48
N GLN A 134 -1.26 -17.31 1.47
CA GLN A 134 -1.64 -17.13 2.87
C GLN A 134 -0.42 -16.77 3.72
N GLY A 135 -0.57 -15.81 4.62
CA GLY A 135 0.45 -15.49 5.60
C GLY A 135 0.84 -16.72 6.44
N GLY A 136 2.12 -16.88 6.69
CA GLY A 136 2.70 -18.04 7.36
C GLY A 136 3.06 -19.22 6.45
N GLN A 137 2.68 -19.17 5.16
CA GLN A 137 3.15 -20.19 4.19
C GLN A 137 4.65 -20.05 3.94
N THR A 138 5.31 -21.19 3.83
CA THR A 138 6.67 -21.31 3.27
C THR A 138 6.58 -22.05 1.94
N ILE A 139 7.07 -21.44 0.87
CA ILE A 139 7.02 -21.96 -0.49
C ILE A 139 8.44 -22.19 -0.97
N ASP A 140 8.77 -23.45 -1.25
CA ASP A 140 10.03 -23.81 -1.91
C ASP A 140 9.86 -23.64 -3.42
N LEU A 141 10.62 -22.72 -4.01
CA LEU A 141 10.67 -22.48 -5.45
C LEU A 141 11.89 -23.16 -6.12
N SER A 142 12.56 -24.07 -5.41
CA SER A 142 13.79 -24.76 -5.82
C SER A 142 15.03 -23.85 -5.92
N THR A 143 14.88 -22.62 -6.35
CA THR A 143 15.95 -21.61 -6.44
C THR A 143 16.02 -20.71 -5.21
N VAL A 144 14.93 -20.58 -4.50
CA VAL A 144 14.79 -19.79 -3.28
C VAL A 144 13.57 -20.23 -2.47
N THR A 145 13.68 -20.16 -1.16
CA THR A 145 12.56 -20.38 -0.24
C THR A 145 11.90 -19.05 0.09
N VAL A 146 10.58 -18.95 -0.10
CA VAL A 146 9.79 -17.75 0.16
C VAL A 146 8.90 -17.94 1.38
N GLU A 147 9.02 -17.08 2.37
CA GLU A 147 8.03 -16.95 3.44
C GLU A 147 7.02 -15.87 3.06
N VAL A 148 5.76 -16.25 3.01
CA VAL A 148 4.64 -15.31 2.81
C VAL A 148 4.25 -14.73 4.16
N ILE A 149 4.30 -13.42 4.31
CA ILE A 149 4.03 -12.71 5.56
C ILE A 149 2.74 -11.91 5.40
N SER A 150 1.74 -12.16 6.25
CA SER A 150 0.53 -11.34 6.27
C SER A 150 0.83 -9.98 6.89
N THR A 151 0.57 -8.93 6.15
CA THR A 151 0.80 -7.54 6.56
C THR A 151 -0.44 -6.69 6.28
N PRO A 152 -1.59 -7.01 6.93
CA PRO A 152 -2.83 -6.28 6.69
C PRO A 152 -2.74 -4.82 7.13
N GLY A 153 -3.73 -4.03 6.74
CA GLY A 153 -3.86 -2.62 7.12
C GLY A 153 -3.89 -1.70 5.93
N HIS A 154 -2.94 -1.84 5.00
CA HIS A 154 -2.98 -1.21 3.68
C HIS A 154 -4.18 -1.74 2.89
N THR A 155 -4.23 -3.03 2.66
CA THR A 155 -5.43 -3.80 2.30
C THR A 155 -5.63 -4.94 3.30
N PRO A 156 -6.83 -5.57 3.36
CA PRO A 156 -7.07 -6.72 4.24
C PRO A 156 -6.20 -7.93 3.95
N GLY A 157 -5.81 -8.10 2.69
CA GLY A 157 -5.04 -9.23 2.19
C GLY A 157 -3.59 -8.91 1.84
N ASN A 158 -3.10 -7.73 2.19
CA ASN A 158 -1.73 -7.33 1.87
C ASN A 158 -0.70 -8.33 2.37
N LEU A 159 0.27 -8.66 1.50
CA LEU A 159 1.32 -9.64 1.74
C LEU A 159 2.70 -9.03 1.52
N ALA A 160 3.65 -9.41 2.36
CA ALA A 160 5.07 -9.25 2.12
C ALA A 160 5.72 -10.61 1.86
N PHE A 161 6.86 -10.61 1.16
CA PHE A 161 7.57 -11.83 0.78
C PHE A 161 9.01 -11.78 1.27
N PHE A 162 9.37 -12.71 2.16
CA PHE A 162 10.74 -12.85 2.62
C PHE A 162 11.45 -14.00 1.92
N PHE A 163 12.48 -13.70 1.17
CA PHE A 163 13.33 -14.63 0.43
C PHE A 163 14.51 -15.03 1.33
N ARG A 164 14.49 -16.27 1.85
CA ARG A 164 15.37 -16.72 2.94
C ARG A 164 16.84 -16.66 2.60
N GLU A 165 17.24 -17.25 1.47
CA GLU A 165 18.64 -17.45 1.14
C GLU A 165 19.38 -16.13 0.90
N PRO A 166 18.85 -15.19 0.06
CA PRO A 166 19.44 -13.87 -0.12
C PRO A 166 19.14 -12.91 1.05
N LYS A 167 18.24 -13.29 1.98
CA LYS A 167 17.72 -12.42 3.05
C LYS A 167 17.17 -11.10 2.50
N VAL A 168 16.32 -11.19 1.50
CA VAL A 168 15.62 -10.08 0.87
C VAL A 168 14.17 -10.08 1.32
N LEU A 169 13.66 -8.93 1.73
CA LEU A 169 12.25 -8.74 2.09
C LEU A 169 11.61 -7.78 1.09
N PHE A 170 10.55 -8.21 0.41
CA PHE A 170 9.67 -7.32 -0.35
C PHE A 170 8.45 -6.96 0.49
N MET A 171 8.21 -5.68 0.62
CA MET A 171 7.24 -5.11 1.56
C MET A 171 5.96 -4.57 0.89
N GLY A 172 5.87 -4.65 -0.47
CA GLY A 172 4.78 -4.00 -1.20
C GLY A 172 4.73 -2.50 -0.88
N ASP A 173 3.57 -2.03 -0.46
CA ASP A 173 3.29 -0.60 -0.18
C ASP A 173 3.64 -0.13 1.22
N TYR A 174 4.34 -0.94 1.99
CA TYR A 174 5.08 -0.40 3.13
C TYR A 174 6.42 0.18 2.65
N ASP A 175 6.34 1.22 1.84
CA ASP A 175 7.42 1.76 0.99
C ASP A 175 8.36 2.74 1.70
N LEU A 176 8.04 3.13 2.92
CA LEU A 176 8.77 4.11 3.74
C LEU A 176 8.93 5.48 3.06
N ALA A 177 8.01 5.82 2.15
CA ALA A 177 7.95 7.12 1.48
C ALA A 177 7.55 8.24 2.45
N LYS A 178 7.93 9.47 2.12
CA LYS A 178 7.60 10.65 2.95
C LYS A 178 6.10 10.94 3.03
N PHE A 179 5.33 10.45 2.07
CA PHE A 179 3.88 10.56 2.11
C PHE A 179 3.30 9.82 3.33
N GLY A 180 4.00 8.77 3.80
CA GLY A 180 3.51 7.88 4.85
C GLY A 180 2.60 6.78 4.30
N PRO A 181 2.13 5.88 5.17
CA PRO A 181 1.35 4.74 4.72
C PRO A 181 -0.03 5.15 4.20
N TRP A 182 -0.51 4.39 3.20
CA TRP A 182 -1.89 4.43 2.75
C TRP A 182 -2.74 3.45 3.57
N TYR A 183 -3.89 3.90 4.02
CA TYR A 183 -4.93 3.15 4.74
C TYR A 183 -6.31 3.75 4.49
N GLY A 184 -6.55 4.29 3.27
CA GLY A 184 -7.74 5.06 2.93
C GLY A 184 -8.91 4.25 2.40
N ASP A 185 -8.73 2.97 2.10
CA ASP A 185 -9.77 2.14 1.49
C ASP A 185 -10.84 1.71 2.51
N ARG A 186 -11.96 1.23 2.01
CA ARG A 186 -13.10 0.80 2.85
C ARG A 186 -12.68 -0.18 3.96
N TYR A 187 -11.85 -1.13 3.64
CA TYR A 187 -11.45 -2.22 4.54
C TYR A 187 -10.03 -2.09 5.10
N SER A 188 -9.35 -0.97 4.84
CA SER A 188 -8.05 -0.66 5.45
C SER A 188 -8.18 -0.37 6.94
N SER A 189 -7.08 -0.50 7.69
CA SER A 189 -7.04 -0.30 9.14
C SER A 189 -5.74 0.37 9.57
N ILE A 190 -5.84 1.46 10.34
CA ILE A 190 -4.67 2.14 10.92
C ILE A 190 -3.96 1.23 11.91
N GLU A 191 -4.69 0.52 12.77
CA GLU A 191 -4.15 -0.37 13.78
C GLU A 191 -3.35 -1.50 13.14
N GLU A 192 -3.95 -2.20 12.17
CA GLU A 192 -3.26 -3.27 11.43
C GLU A 192 -2.06 -2.74 10.65
N THR A 193 -2.14 -1.51 10.09
CA THR A 193 -1.00 -0.85 9.44
C THR A 193 0.17 -0.65 10.41
N ILE A 194 -0.11 -0.14 11.61
CA ILE A 194 0.92 0.04 12.66
C ILE A 194 1.53 -1.31 13.06
N ASP A 195 0.71 -2.34 13.25
CA ASP A 195 1.17 -3.68 13.64
C ASP A 195 2.02 -4.31 12.53
N SER A 196 1.61 -4.17 11.27
CA SER A 196 2.34 -4.66 10.10
C SER A 196 3.71 -3.97 9.93
N ILE A 197 3.79 -2.65 10.10
CA ILE A 197 5.06 -1.92 10.09
C ILE A 197 5.97 -2.41 11.22
N ASN A 198 5.42 -2.61 12.43
CA ASN A 198 6.17 -3.11 13.58
C ASN A 198 6.61 -4.58 13.42
N LEU A 199 5.89 -5.38 12.64
CA LEU A 199 6.30 -6.72 12.24
C LEU A 199 7.45 -6.66 11.23
N LEU A 200 7.28 -5.92 10.13
CA LEU A 200 8.25 -5.84 9.03
C LEU A 200 9.62 -5.34 9.49
N ARG A 201 9.68 -4.34 10.37
CA ARG A 201 10.95 -3.79 10.89
C ARG A 201 11.79 -4.80 11.69
N LYS A 202 11.19 -5.91 12.15
CA LYS A 202 11.85 -6.96 12.93
C LYS A 202 12.37 -8.12 12.07
N ILE A 203 12.00 -8.17 10.78
CA ILE A 203 12.45 -9.22 9.86
C ILE A 203 13.96 -9.07 9.64
N PRO A 204 14.76 -10.14 9.80
CA PRO A 204 16.22 -10.08 9.71
C PRO A 204 16.70 -10.09 8.25
N ALA A 205 16.19 -9.13 7.44
CA ALA A 205 16.58 -8.99 6.05
C ALA A 205 17.86 -8.15 5.91
N ASN A 206 18.66 -8.46 4.89
CA ASN A 206 19.84 -7.70 4.48
C ASN A 206 19.47 -6.59 3.49
N VAL A 207 18.36 -6.82 2.74
CA VAL A 207 17.81 -5.88 1.77
C VAL A 207 16.31 -5.84 1.95
N PHE A 208 15.77 -4.62 1.98
CA PHE A 208 14.33 -4.37 2.01
C PHE A 208 13.96 -3.75 0.67
N LEU A 209 12.99 -4.34 -0.01
CA LEU A 209 12.45 -3.89 -1.27
C LEU A 209 11.03 -3.40 -1.08
N ALA A 210 10.68 -2.30 -1.75
CA ALA A 210 9.35 -1.70 -1.69
C ALA A 210 8.77 -1.51 -3.10
N GLY A 211 7.45 -1.40 -3.18
CA GLY A 211 6.75 -1.19 -4.44
C GLY A 211 7.01 0.17 -5.06
N HIS A 212 7.33 1.18 -4.25
CA HIS A 212 7.41 2.57 -4.72
C HIS A 212 8.69 3.32 -4.34
N GLU A 213 8.90 4.44 -5.03
CA GLU A 213 9.91 5.50 -4.80
C GLU A 213 11.34 4.96 -4.60
N THR A 214 11.86 4.97 -3.36
CA THR A 214 13.24 4.54 -3.07
C THR A 214 13.45 3.07 -3.49
N GLY A 215 12.44 2.23 -3.35
CA GLY A 215 12.40 0.83 -3.79
C GLY A 215 13.39 -0.10 -3.11
N ILE A 216 14.61 0.34 -2.83
CA ILE A 216 15.71 -0.50 -2.32
C ILE A 216 16.35 0.14 -1.09
N PHE A 217 16.36 -0.60 0.03
CA PHE A 217 17.06 -0.24 1.25
C PHE A 217 18.08 -1.34 1.58
N ARG A 218 19.37 -0.99 1.58
CA ARG A 218 20.45 -1.91 1.94
C ARG A 218 20.66 -1.87 3.45
N GLY A 219 20.43 -3.00 4.13
CA GLY A 219 20.35 -3.09 5.58
C GLY A 219 19.02 -2.55 6.13
N ASN A 220 18.86 -2.62 7.46
CA ASN A 220 17.64 -2.14 8.12
C ASN A 220 17.45 -0.63 7.89
N PRO A 221 16.28 -0.19 7.44
CA PRO A 221 15.98 1.24 7.20
C PRO A 221 16.08 2.16 8.44
N GLY A 222 16.17 1.60 9.66
CA GLY A 222 16.42 2.35 10.89
C GLY A 222 15.32 3.39 11.18
N LYS A 223 15.73 4.65 11.34
CA LYS A 223 14.81 5.77 11.66
C LYS A 223 13.68 5.96 10.66
N ARG A 224 13.81 5.49 9.40
CA ARG A 224 12.75 5.64 8.39
C ARG A 224 11.44 4.92 8.80
N TRP A 225 11.53 3.85 9.58
CA TRP A 225 10.36 3.18 10.15
C TRP A 225 9.57 4.10 11.09
N ASP A 226 10.27 4.82 11.95
CA ASP A 226 9.64 5.73 12.89
C ASP A 226 9.11 6.97 12.17
N ASP A 227 9.86 7.52 11.21
CA ASP A 227 9.41 8.65 10.38
C ASP A 227 8.12 8.29 9.61
N TYR A 228 8.03 7.06 9.07
CA TYR A 228 6.87 6.57 8.34
C TYR A 228 5.64 6.39 9.25
N LEU A 229 5.82 5.79 10.44
CA LEU A 229 4.78 5.67 11.45
C LEU A 229 4.29 7.03 11.97
N ASN A 230 5.21 7.96 12.17
CA ASN A 230 4.88 9.29 12.72
C ASN A 230 3.94 10.07 11.79
N VAL A 231 3.93 9.82 10.48
CA VAL A 231 2.98 10.46 9.56
C VAL A 231 1.53 10.16 9.96
N ILE A 232 1.23 8.94 10.45
CA ILE A 232 -0.11 8.59 10.93
C ILE A 232 -0.51 9.50 12.10
N PHE A 233 0.37 9.63 13.08
CA PHE A 233 0.10 10.43 14.27
C PHE A 233 0.06 11.93 14.00
N ASP A 234 0.88 12.41 13.05
CA ASP A 234 0.87 13.81 12.61
C ASP A 234 -0.45 14.17 11.91
N ARG A 235 -0.97 13.27 11.06
CA ARG A 235 -2.30 13.43 10.45
C ARG A 235 -3.39 13.47 11.51
N GLU A 236 -3.34 12.55 12.48
CA GLU A 236 -4.30 12.49 13.60
C GLU A 236 -4.28 13.76 14.44
N ASN A 237 -3.08 14.26 14.77
CA ASN A 237 -2.92 15.49 15.55
C ASN A 237 -3.45 16.71 14.81
N ARG A 238 -3.18 16.84 13.50
CA ARG A 238 -3.72 17.93 12.68
C ARG A 238 -5.24 17.87 12.59
N LEU A 239 -5.82 16.67 12.42
CA LEU A 239 -7.27 16.49 12.44
C LEU A 239 -7.86 16.90 13.79
N LEU A 240 -7.30 16.46 14.92
CA LEU A 240 -7.74 16.84 16.27
C LEU A 240 -7.65 18.34 16.53
N GLN A 241 -6.66 19.04 15.97
CA GLN A 241 -6.56 20.50 16.03
C GLN A 241 -7.66 21.18 15.20
N PHE A 242 -7.95 20.65 14.01
CA PHE A 242 -9.01 21.17 13.15
C PHE A 242 -10.40 20.99 13.76
N LEU A 243 -10.60 19.91 14.54
CA LEU A 243 -11.84 19.56 15.24
C LEU A 243 -12.02 20.30 16.59
N ASN A 244 -11.24 21.33 16.90
CA ASN A 244 -11.54 22.22 18.03
C ASN A 244 -12.88 22.98 17.86
N GLN A 245 -13.41 23.02 16.63
CA GLN A 245 -14.75 23.47 16.27
C GLN A 245 -15.47 22.33 15.53
N PRO A 246 -16.81 22.24 15.62
CA PRO A 246 -17.57 21.23 14.89
C PRO A 246 -17.36 21.36 13.39
N ARG A 247 -16.99 20.25 12.71
CA ARG A 247 -16.70 20.19 11.27
C ARG A 247 -17.44 19.07 10.59
N THR A 248 -17.92 19.33 9.37
CA THR A 248 -18.46 18.27 8.50
C THR A 248 -17.31 17.50 7.81
N MET A 249 -17.63 16.36 7.22
CA MET A 249 -16.64 15.61 6.42
C MET A 249 -16.15 16.44 5.21
N GLU A 250 -17.03 17.23 4.61
CA GLU A 250 -16.68 18.10 3.48
C GLU A 250 -15.67 19.17 3.90
N GLU A 251 -15.88 19.83 5.03
CA GLU A 251 -14.92 20.80 5.59
C GLU A 251 -13.57 20.15 5.93
N ILE A 252 -13.57 18.89 6.40
CA ILE A 252 -12.32 18.13 6.68
C ILE A 252 -11.58 17.84 5.38
N VAL A 253 -12.26 17.43 4.32
CA VAL A 253 -11.67 17.19 3.00
C VAL A 253 -11.09 18.48 2.41
N GLU A 254 -11.83 19.59 2.48
CA GLU A 254 -11.37 20.91 2.02
C GLU A 254 -10.15 21.43 2.78
N ALA A 255 -9.96 21.01 4.04
CA ALA A 255 -8.79 21.38 4.84
C ALA A 255 -7.49 20.76 4.33
N CYS A 256 -7.55 19.75 3.48
CA CYS A 256 -6.40 19.08 2.86
C CYS A 256 -5.31 18.68 3.87
N ILE A 257 -5.70 18.02 4.95
CA ILE A 257 -4.80 17.61 6.05
C ILE A 257 -3.71 16.65 5.56
N VAL A 258 -4.05 15.76 4.63
CA VAL A 258 -3.11 14.80 4.03
C VAL A 258 -2.23 15.45 2.98
N TYR A 259 -2.83 16.09 1.98
CA TYR A 259 -2.13 16.59 0.81
C TYR A 259 -1.60 18.02 0.94
N GLY A 260 -2.00 18.74 2.00
CA GLY A 260 -1.52 20.09 2.34
C GLY A 260 -2.12 21.22 1.47
N ARG A 261 -2.75 20.90 0.35
CA ARG A 261 -3.45 21.85 -0.55
C ARG A 261 -4.36 21.09 -1.52
N PRO A 262 -5.37 21.74 -2.08
CA PRO A 262 -6.17 21.15 -3.15
C PRO A 262 -5.29 20.76 -4.35
N ARG A 263 -5.63 19.64 -4.99
CA ARG A 263 -4.93 19.10 -6.16
C ARG A 263 -5.92 18.56 -7.17
N GLU A 264 -5.46 18.45 -8.43
CA GLU A 264 -6.21 17.81 -9.50
C GLU A 264 -5.54 16.48 -9.92
N PRO A 265 -6.32 15.49 -10.35
CA PRO A 265 -7.79 15.52 -10.47
C PRO A 265 -8.48 15.35 -9.11
N LYS A 266 -9.55 16.09 -8.85
CA LYS A 266 -10.33 16.03 -7.59
C LYS A 266 -10.76 14.62 -7.24
N ALA A 267 -11.27 13.88 -8.23
CA ALA A 267 -11.74 12.50 -8.03
C ALA A 267 -10.69 11.57 -7.42
N PHE A 268 -9.40 11.87 -7.58
CA PHE A 268 -8.29 11.14 -6.96
C PHE A 268 -7.95 11.71 -5.57
N PHE A 269 -7.65 13.03 -5.52
CA PHE A 269 -7.12 13.63 -4.29
C PHE A 269 -8.17 13.80 -3.19
N GLU A 270 -9.43 14.14 -3.53
CA GLU A 270 -10.50 14.20 -2.54
C GLU A 270 -10.92 12.82 -2.04
N LEU A 271 -10.84 11.78 -2.89
CA LEU A 271 -11.05 10.40 -2.45
C LEU A 271 -10.02 10.00 -1.40
N GLY A 272 -8.74 10.27 -1.68
CA GLY A 272 -7.66 9.94 -0.76
C GLY A 272 -7.75 10.73 0.56
N GLU A 273 -8.02 12.02 0.49
CA GLU A 273 -8.22 12.85 1.69
C GLU A 273 -9.36 12.32 2.55
N ARG A 274 -10.51 12.06 1.92
CA ARG A 274 -11.72 11.55 2.58
C ARG A 274 -11.48 10.17 3.20
N GLY A 275 -10.90 9.24 2.46
CA GLY A 275 -10.64 7.88 2.91
C GLY A 275 -9.72 7.86 4.13
N LEU A 276 -8.57 8.51 4.03
CA LEU A 276 -7.60 8.57 5.12
C LEU A 276 -8.17 9.28 6.37
N MET A 277 -8.87 10.42 6.19
CA MET A 277 -9.47 11.14 7.31
C MET A 277 -10.63 10.37 7.94
N LYS A 278 -11.43 9.63 7.16
CA LYS A 278 -12.47 8.75 7.68
C LYS A 278 -11.90 7.70 8.63
N LYS A 279 -10.77 7.08 8.30
CA LYS A 279 -10.09 6.10 9.19
C LYS A 279 -9.61 6.72 10.50
N HIS A 280 -9.10 7.95 10.45
CA HIS A 280 -8.76 8.67 11.68
C HIS A 280 -9.98 8.99 12.51
N LEU A 281 -11.08 9.43 11.89
CA LEU A 281 -12.34 9.69 12.61
C LEU A 281 -12.89 8.42 13.25
N GLU A 282 -12.92 7.30 12.54
CA GLU A 282 -13.35 5.99 13.07
C GLU A 282 -12.52 5.62 14.32
N ARG A 283 -11.19 5.72 14.22
CA ARG A 283 -10.26 5.45 15.31
C ARG A 283 -10.45 6.37 16.50
N LEU A 284 -10.54 7.69 16.25
CA LEU A 284 -10.69 8.70 17.29
C LEU A 284 -12.06 8.63 17.98
N THR A 285 -13.12 8.29 17.25
CA THR A 285 -14.46 8.08 17.82
C THR A 285 -14.49 6.83 18.71
N LYS A 286 -13.88 5.73 18.26
CA LYS A 286 -13.73 4.51 19.07
C LYS A 286 -12.93 4.75 20.35
N ALA A 287 -11.95 5.68 20.31
CA ALA A 287 -11.16 6.09 21.46
C ALA A 287 -11.81 7.20 22.29
N GLU A 288 -13.06 7.59 22.01
CA GLU A 288 -13.81 8.67 22.67
C GLU A 288 -13.11 10.04 22.63
N LYS A 289 -12.18 10.23 21.66
CA LYS A 289 -11.47 11.49 21.45
C LYS A 289 -12.22 12.46 20.55
N VAL A 290 -13.13 11.95 19.73
CA VAL A 290 -14.00 12.71 18.83
C VAL A 290 -15.41 12.19 19.00
N PHE A 291 -16.38 13.11 18.99
CA PHE A 291 -17.81 12.81 18.94
C PHE A 291 -18.40 13.23 17.61
N GLN A 292 -19.40 12.50 17.16
CA GLN A 292 -20.22 12.88 16.01
C GLN A 292 -21.59 13.38 16.49
N GLU A 293 -21.96 14.59 16.10
CA GLU A 293 -23.26 15.19 16.34
C GLU A 293 -23.91 15.56 14.99
N GLY A 294 -24.91 14.79 14.59
CA GLY A 294 -25.49 14.90 13.25
C GLY A 294 -24.46 14.58 12.18
N ASN A 295 -24.18 15.52 11.27
CA ASN A 295 -23.18 15.40 10.22
C ASN A 295 -21.82 16.05 10.58
N LYS A 296 -21.63 16.47 11.83
CA LYS A 296 -20.40 17.14 12.29
C LYS A 296 -19.63 16.31 13.29
N TYR A 297 -18.32 16.45 13.22
CA TYR A 297 -17.36 15.87 14.17
C TYR A 297 -16.75 16.96 15.03
N ILE A 298 -16.55 16.67 16.31
CA ILE A 298 -15.97 17.60 17.27
C ILE A 298 -15.05 16.85 18.23
N LYS A 299 -13.92 17.47 18.56
CA LYS A 299 -12.99 16.95 19.57
C LYS A 299 -13.64 16.95 20.95
N ASN A 300 -13.44 15.87 21.72
CA ASN A 300 -13.92 15.75 23.09
C ASN A 300 -13.28 16.83 23.99
N ALA A 301 -14.08 17.72 24.57
CA ALA A 301 -13.62 18.82 25.41
C ALA A 301 -12.92 18.36 26.71
N ALA A 302 -13.18 17.15 27.20
CA ALA A 302 -12.50 16.58 28.36
C ALA A 302 -10.98 16.42 28.14
N ILE A 303 -10.56 16.27 26.88
CA ILE A 303 -9.13 16.16 26.50
C ILE A 303 -8.46 17.56 26.50
N GLN A 304 -9.21 18.65 26.37
CA GLN A 304 -8.67 20.01 26.40
C GLN A 304 -8.12 20.42 27.78
N LYS A 305 -8.50 19.73 28.87
CA LYS A 305 -8.09 20.07 30.26
C LYS A 305 -6.87 19.30 30.76
N GLY A 306 -6.01 18.81 29.87
CA GLY A 306 -4.66 18.36 30.21
C GLY A 306 -4.60 17.02 30.94
N LYS A 307 -4.58 15.94 30.18
CA LYS A 307 -3.72 14.77 30.43
C LYS A 307 -3.11 14.38 29.11
N LEU A 308 -1.87 14.75 28.89
CA LEU A 308 -1.00 14.08 27.91
C LEU A 308 -1.01 12.60 28.23
N ILE A 309 -1.69 11.81 27.41
CA ILE A 309 -1.60 10.35 27.48
C ILE A 309 -0.22 10.00 26.93
N PRO A 310 0.64 9.28 27.69
CA PRO A 310 1.96 8.91 27.20
C PRO A 310 1.84 8.05 25.94
N ASN A 311 2.72 8.32 24.99
CA ASN A 311 2.92 7.50 23.80
C ASN A 311 3.26 6.06 24.25
N PRO A 312 2.59 5.01 23.73
CA PRO A 312 2.82 3.63 24.20
C PRO A 312 4.15 3.01 23.73
N THR A 313 5.13 3.79 23.32
CA THR A 313 6.41 3.31 22.75
C THR A 313 7.63 3.46 23.66
N THR A 314 7.47 3.64 24.98
CA THR A 314 8.60 3.54 25.91
C THR A 314 8.33 2.46 26.96
N THR A 315 8.51 1.21 26.59
CA THR A 315 8.87 0.17 27.56
C THR A 315 10.39 0.16 27.67
N ASP A 316 10.91 0.78 28.71
CA ASP A 316 12.28 0.59 29.19
C ASP A 316 12.53 -0.89 29.44
N HIS A 317 13.38 -1.50 28.63
CA HIS A 317 14.03 -2.74 29.00
C HIS A 317 15.31 -2.40 29.79
N LYS A 318 15.19 -2.55 31.11
CA LYS A 318 16.36 -2.80 31.97
C LYS A 318 16.76 -4.26 31.85
#